data_6fa6c958225ccbbf56b481c35215dc46
#
_entry.id   6fa6c958225ccbbf56b481c35215dc46
#
_cell.length_a   1.000
_cell.length_b   1.000
_cell.length_c   1.000
_cell.angle_alpha   90.00
_cell.angle_beta   90.00
_cell.angle_gamma   90.00
#
_symmetry.space_group_name_H-M   'P 1'
#
loop_
_entity.id
_entity.type
_entity.pdbx_description
1 polymer ?
#
loop_
_entity_poly.entity_id
_entity_poly.type
_entity_poly.pdbx_seq_one_letter_code
_entity_poly.pdbx_strand_id
1 'polypeptide(L)'
;EKIKDWFNSEQVEICGGLFNDHPEMVGPLTSRIWNLKKGRETLLNLVGKEVKVFAKTTQGLSADTPRVLHLAGFSKALLMPHGENNIPTFRGPVFSWSSSIGRQIETFCREPFSSSTNHTFFHLAFHLGKLLQQDSSHTLAFFKTTSNSSIFYNYLLKANSLAPIFGNWLTMSNYLHEVYPSEYPGPISQD
;
A
#
# COMPACT_ATOMS: atom_id res chain seq x y z
N GLU A 1 16.96 19.26 -1.44
CA GLU A 1 17.81 18.83 -0.29
C GLU A 1 16.96 18.23 0.82
N LYS A 2 16.05 18.96 1.44
CA LYS A 2 15.17 18.49 2.55
C LYS A 2 14.37 17.22 2.26
N ILE A 3 13.89 17.02 1.04
CA ILE A 3 13.10 15.83 0.68
C ILE A 3 13.97 14.57 0.72
N LYS A 4 15.22 14.66 0.26
CA LYS A 4 16.15 13.51 0.31
C LYS A 4 16.47 13.10 1.75
N ASP A 5 16.60 14.08 2.65
CA ASP A 5 16.87 13.82 4.07
C ASP A 5 15.71 13.06 4.74
N TRP A 6 14.46 13.39 4.40
CA TRP A 6 13.30 12.64 4.90
C TRP A 6 13.28 11.18 4.44
N PHE A 7 13.61 10.94 3.18
CA PHE A 7 13.73 9.57 2.69
C PHE A 7 14.88 8.80 3.32
N ASN A 8 15.95 9.47 3.75
CA ASN A 8 17.06 8.84 4.45
C ASN A 8 16.73 8.47 5.90
N SER A 9 15.74 9.09 6.53
CA SER A 9 15.35 8.83 7.91
C SER A 9 14.57 7.52 8.12
N GLU A 10 14.27 6.76 7.07
CA GLU A 10 13.45 5.53 7.09
C GLU A 10 12.00 5.71 7.58
N GLN A 11 11.60 6.94 7.87
CA GLN A 11 10.23 7.26 8.28
C GLN A 11 9.29 7.54 7.10
N VAL A 12 9.85 7.72 5.91
CA VAL A 12 9.13 8.02 4.68
C VAL A 12 9.52 7.03 3.60
N GLU A 13 8.52 6.46 2.94
CA GLU A 13 8.68 5.54 1.83
C GLU A 13 7.87 6.02 0.62
N ILE A 14 8.43 5.84 -0.57
CA ILE A 14 7.69 6.01 -1.82
C ILE A 14 7.16 4.65 -2.25
N CYS A 15 5.83 4.54 -2.30
CA CYS A 15 5.13 3.43 -2.93
C CYS A 15 4.57 3.89 -4.28
N GLY A 16 4.60 3.00 -5.31
CA GLY A 16 4.11 3.34 -6.65
C GLY A 16 4.92 2.64 -7.72
N GLY A 17 5.56 3.40 -8.61
CA GLY A 17 6.47 2.87 -9.60
C GLY A 17 6.01 3.02 -11.05
N LEU A 18 4.83 3.58 -11.30
CA LEU A 18 4.39 3.93 -12.65
C LEU A 18 5.06 5.24 -13.09
N PHE A 19 5.56 5.27 -14.32
CA PHE A 19 6.01 6.51 -14.96
C PHE A 19 4.83 7.37 -15.40
N ASN A 20 3.79 6.72 -15.90
CA ASN A 20 2.54 7.35 -16.29
C ASN A 20 1.37 6.51 -15.73
N ASP A 21 0.50 7.13 -14.92
CA ASP A 21 -0.65 6.48 -14.31
C ASP A 21 -1.85 6.52 -15.26
N HIS A 22 -2.01 5.46 -16.02
CA HIS A 22 -3.18 5.21 -16.86
C HIS A 22 -3.70 3.79 -16.65
N PRO A 23 -4.92 3.46 -17.10
CA PRO A 23 -5.47 2.11 -16.97
C PRO A 23 -4.55 1.08 -17.65
N GLU A 24 -4.07 0.11 -16.88
CA GLU A 24 -3.12 -0.91 -17.37
C GLU A 24 -3.70 -1.83 -18.45
N MET A 25 -5.02 -1.94 -18.51
CA MET A 25 -5.69 -2.85 -19.46
C MET A 25 -5.47 -2.48 -20.93
N VAL A 26 -5.00 -1.28 -21.24
CA VAL A 26 -5.07 -0.71 -22.60
C VAL A 26 -3.76 -0.87 -23.36
N GLY A 27 -2.70 -1.38 -22.76
CA GLY A 27 -1.39 -1.42 -23.41
C GLY A 27 -0.80 -2.81 -23.63
N PRO A 28 0.07 -2.99 -24.64
CA PRO A 28 0.87 -4.21 -24.79
C PRO A 28 1.71 -4.50 -23.55
N LEU A 29 1.97 -5.78 -23.28
CA LEU A 29 2.77 -6.22 -22.13
C LEU A 29 4.13 -5.50 -22.03
N THR A 30 4.80 -5.31 -23.15
CA THR A 30 6.10 -4.62 -23.22
C THR A 30 6.00 -3.17 -22.74
N SER A 31 4.96 -2.45 -23.14
CA SER A 31 4.73 -1.07 -22.72
C SER A 31 4.42 -0.97 -21.23
N ARG A 32 3.67 -1.92 -20.68
CA ARG A 32 3.36 -1.99 -19.26
C ARG A 32 4.61 -2.22 -18.42
N ILE A 33 5.46 -3.17 -18.83
CA ILE A 33 6.75 -3.44 -18.16
C ILE A 33 7.66 -2.22 -18.29
N TRP A 34 7.72 -1.60 -19.46
CA TRP A 34 8.53 -0.40 -19.68
C TRP A 34 8.08 0.75 -18.76
N ASN A 35 6.78 0.99 -18.63
CA ASN A 35 6.21 2.03 -17.78
C ASN A 35 6.64 1.87 -16.31
N LEU A 36 6.60 0.65 -15.79
CA LEU A 36 7.05 0.34 -14.42
C LEU A 36 8.56 0.49 -14.25
N LYS A 37 9.35 -0.06 -15.16
CA LYS A 37 10.83 0.06 -15.11
C LYS A 37 11.26 1.52 -15.21
N LYS A 38 10.65 2.27 -16.14
CA LYS A 38 10.96 3.70 -16.32
C LYS A 38 10.54 4.53 -15.10
N GLY A 39 9.40 4.23 -14.51
CA GLY A 39 8.96 4.90 -13.28
C GLY A 39 9.93 4.67 -12.12
N ARG A 40 10.35 3.43 -11.88
CA ARG A 40 11.34 3.10 -10.84
C ARG A 40 12.68 3.80 -11.08
N GLU A 41 13.19 3.75 -12.30
CA GLU A 41 14.44 4.45 -12.68
C GLU A 41 14.34 5.96 -12.44
N THR A 42 13.23 6.56 -12.85
CA THR A 42 13.00 8.00 -12.67
C THR A 42 12.96 8.38 -11.19
N LEU A 43 12.24 7.61 -10.37
CA LEU A 43 12.17 7.86 -8.93
C LEU A 43 13.52 7.63 -8.25
N LEU A 44 14.26 6.59 -8.63
CA LEU A 44 15.61 6.35 -8.13
C LEU A 44 16.54 7.54 -8.42
N ASN A 45 16.51 8.08 -9.65
CA ASN A 45 17.32 9.23 -10.04
C ASN A 45 16.93 10.52 -9.30
N LEU A 46 15.64 10.72 -9.04
CA LEU A 46 15.14 11.92 -8.36
C LEU A 46 15.39 11.89 -6.85
N VAL A 47 15.16 10.75 -6.22
CA VAL A 47 15.11 10.62 -4.76
C VAL A 47 16.34 9.89 -4.20
N GLY A 48 17.01 9.08 -5.01
CA GLY A 48 18.16 8.27 -4.58
C GLY A 48 17.79 6.96 -3.89
N LYS A 49 16.50 6.60 -3.84
CA LYS A 49 16.02 5.35 -3.25
C LYS A 49 15.18 4.55 -4.23
N GLU A 50 15.31 3.24 -4.16
CA GLU A 50 14.54 2.31 -4.97
C GLU A 50 13.12 2.18 -4.44
N VAL A 51 12.13 2.18 -5.34
CA VAL A 51 10.73 1.87 -5.02
C VAL A 51 10.59 0.35 -4.94
N LYS A 52 10.28 -0.15 -3.75
CA LYS A 52 10.15 -1.59 -3.46
C LYS A 52 8.72 -2.09 -3.51
N VAL A 53 7.77 -1.22 -3.19
CA VAL A 53 6.35 -1.55 -3.11
C VAL A 53 5.60 -0.86 -4.25
N PHE A 54 4.97 -1.65 -5.11
CA PHE A 54 4.02 -1.11 -6.08
C PHE A 54 2.81 -0.56 -5.35
N ALA A 55 2.29 0.60 -5.75
CA ALA A 55 1.07 1.13 -5.17
C ALA A 55 0.14 1.70 -6.26
N LYS A 56 -1.15 1.44 -6.10
CA LYS A 56 -2.18 1.99 -6.97
C LYS A 56 -3.45 2.30 -6.19
N THR A 57 -4.05 3.44 -6.50
CA THR A 57 -5.30 3.92 -5.89
C THR A 57 -6.45 3.94 -6.88
N THR A 58 -6.15 3.82 -8.17
CA THR A 58 -7.10 3.93 -9.27
C THR A 58 -7.46 2.57 -9.84
N GLN A 59 -8.56 2.51 -10.58
CA GLN A 59 -8.98 1.33 -11.34
C GLN A 59 -7.98 0.95 -12.44
N GLY A 60 -8.21 -0.19 -13.08
CA GLY A 60 -7.46 -0.63 -14.25
C GLY A 60 -6.34 -1.63 -13.94
N LEU A 61 -6.52 -2.44 -12.91
CA LEU A 61 -5.74 -3.66 -12.70
C LEU A 61 -6.28 -4.78 -13.58
N SER A 62 -5.41 -5.57 -14.16
CA SER A 62 -5.76 -6.77 -14.92
C SER A 62 -5.37 -8.03 -14.15
N ALA A 63 -5.99 -9.16 -14.47
CA ALA A 63 -5.62 -10.45 -13.88
C ALA A 63 -4.14 -10.81 -14.12
N ASP A 64 -3.50 -10.24 -15.14
CA ASP A 64 -2.07 -10.45 -15.43
C ASP A 64 -1.14 -9.44 -14.71
N THR A 65 -1.69 -8.48 -13.97
CA THR A 65 -0.89 -7.47 -13.26
C THR A 65 0.19 -8.06 -12.35
N PRO A 66 -0.04 -9.12 -11.54
CA PRO A 66 1.02 -9.72 -10.73
C PRO A 66 2.21 -10.21 -11.54
N ARG A 67 1.97 -10.77 -12.72
CA ARG A 67 3.04 -11.17 -13.64
C ARG A 67 3.83 -9.96 -14.15
N VAL A 68 3.13 -8.89 -14.54
CA VAL A 68 3.77 -7.66 -15.04
C VAL A 68 4.64 -7.03 -13.95
N LEU A 69 4.13 -6.96 -12.71
CA LEU A 69 4.87 -6.47 -11.56
C LEU A 69 6.13 -7.30 -11.30
N HIS A 70 6.00 -8.62 -11.31
CA HIS A 70 7.13 -9.52 -11.12
C HIS A 70 8.21 -9.32 -12.21
N LEU A 71 7.83 -9.21 -13.49
CA LEU A 71 8.74 -8.94 -14.61
C LEU A 71 9.38 -7.55 -14.52
N ALA A 72 8.73 -6.60 -13.88
CA ALA A 72 9.29 -5.28 -13.58
C ALA A 72 10.15 -5.26 -12.30
N GLY A 73 10.25 -6.39 -11.58
CA GLY A 73 11.09 -6.54 -10.38
C GLY A 73 10.39 -6.14 -9.07
N PHE A 74 9.06 -6.10 -9.03
CA PHE A 74 8.31 -5.95 -7.79
C PHE A 74 7.97 -7.32 -7.19
N SER A 75 8.02 -7.40 -5.87
CA SER A 75 7.56 -8.54 -5.08
C SER A 75 6.44 -8.18 -4.11
N LYS A 76 6.19 -6.89 -3.91
CA LYS A 76 5.22 -6.35 -2.94
C LYS A 76 4.32 -5.32 -3.59
N ALA A 77 3.06 -5.27 -3.15
CA ALA A 77 2.08 -4.31 -3.62
C ALA A 77 1.21 -3.75 -2.50
N LEU A 78 0.77 -2.50 -2.68
CA LEU A 78 -0.19 -1.79 -1.86
C LEU A 78 -1.37 -1.39 -2.74
N LEU A 79 -2.52 -1.98 -2.50
CA LEU A 79 -3.76 -1.64 -3.19
C LEU A 79 -4.67 -0.86 -2.22
N MET A 80 -5.04 0.35 -2.60
CA MET A 80 -5.89 1.22 -1.81
C MET A 80 -7.24 1.39 -2.53
N PRO A 81 -8.26 0.57 -2.20
CA PRO A 81 -9.59 0.78 -2.74
C PRO A 81 -10.10 2.15 -2.33
N HIS A 82 -10.68 2.87 -3.27
CA HIS A 82 -11.20 4.21 -3.04
C HIS A 82 -12.58 4.36 -3.69
N GLY A 83 -13.60 4.55 -2.86
CA GLY A 83 -14.97 4.65 -3.33
C GLY A 83 -15.50 3.36 -3.94
N GLU A 84 -16.19 3.45 -5.07
CA GLU A 84 -16.79 2.31 -5.78
C GLU A 84 -15.79 1.43 -6.55
N ASN A 85 -14.51 1.59 -6.31
CA ASN A 85 -13.49 0.80 -6.98
C ASN A 85 -13.53 -0.64 -6.44
N ASN A 86 -13.95 -1.57 -7.28
CA ASN A 86 -13.95 -3.00 -6.99
C ASN A 86 -12.52 -3.55 -6.97
N ILE A 87 -11.83 -3.34 -5.87
CA ILE A 87 -10.64 -4.10 -5.55
C ILE A 87 -11.10 -5.25 -4.66
N PRO A 88 -10.66 -6.50 -4.91
CA PRO A 88 -11.08 -7.63 -4.13
C PRO A 88 -10.83 -7.38 -2.64
N THR A 89 -11.89 -7.40 -1.83
CA THR A 89 -11.78 -7.37 -0.38
C THR A 89 -11.54 -8.79 0.11
N PHE A 90 -10.44 -9.01 0.80
CA PHE A 90 -10.12 -10.29 1.39
C PHE A 90 -10.31 -10.26 2.90
N ARG A 91 -10.41 -11.44 3.54
CA ARG A 91 -10.60 -11.52 4.99
C ARG A 91 -9.42 -10.94 5.78
N GLY A 92 -8.20 -11.09 5.27
CA GLY A 92 -7.00 -10.49 5.84
C GLY A 92 -6.50 -9.33 4.99
N PRO A 93 -5.75 -8.38 5.57
CA PRO A 93 -5.25 -7.22 4.83
C PRO A 93 -4.09 -7.58 3.88
N VAL A 94 -3.36 -8.65 4.18
CA VAL A 94 -2.25 -9.14 3.36
C VAL A 94 -2.64 -10.47 2.74
N PHE A 95 -2.39 -10.61 1.45
CA PHE A 95 -2.65 -11.82 0.69
C PHE A 95 -1.63 -12.01 -0.43
N SER A 96 -1.55 -13.24 -0.93
CA SER A 96 -0.74 -13.56 -2.09
C SER A 96 -1.56 -13.37 -3.36
N TRP A 97 -1.31 -12.27 -4.06
CA TRP A 97 -1.99 -11.95 -5.33
C TRP A 97 -1.31 -12.67 -6.47
N SER A 98 -2.00 -13.61 -7.10
CA SER A 98 -1.45 -14.46 -8.16
C SER A 98 -2.01 -14.13 -9.54
N SER A 99 -1.18 -14.31 -10.55
CA SER A 99 -1.62 -14.37 -11.95
C SER A 99 -1.96 -15.82 -12.34
N SER A 100 -2.66 -15.99 -13.45
CA SER A 100 -3.00 -17.29 -14.04
C SER A 100 -1.78 -18.21 -14.30
N ILE A 101 -0.57 -17.64 -14.36
CA ILE A 101 0.69 -18.36 -14.59
C ILE A 101 1.44 -18.64 -13.26
N GLY A 102 0.78 -18.47 -12.11
CA GLY A 102 1.34 -18.82 -10.79
C GLY A 102 2.39 -17.86 -10.23
N ARG A 103 2.61 -16.69 -10.83
CA ARG A 103 3.46 -15.65 -10.23
C ARG A 103 2.69 -14.91 -9.16
N GLN A 104 3.31 -14.77 -7.99
CA GLN A 104 2.69 -14.21 -6.80
C GLN A 104 3.36 -12.90 -6.39
N ILE A 105 2.56 -11.96 -5.91
CA ILE A 105 2.99 -10.69 -5.31
C ILE A 105 2.33 -10.60 -3.93
N GLU A 106 3.14 -10.40 -2.91
CA GLU A 106 2.64 -10.13 -1.57
C GLU A 106 1.95 -8.78 -1.56
N THR A 107 0.65 -8.77 -1.25
CA THR A 107 -0.18 -7.59 -1.45
C THR A 107 -0.93 -7.22 -0.18
N PHE A 108 -0.80 -5.97 0.23
CA PHE A 108 -1.66 -5.35 1.22
C PHE A 108 -2.82 -4.64 0.51
N CYS A 109 -4.04 -4.91 0.97
CA CYS A 109 -5.25 -4.29 0.43
C CYS A 109 -6.20 -3.90 1.55
N ARG A 110 -6.38 -2.61 1.76
CA ARG A 110 -7.31 -2.08 2.76
C ARG A 110 -7.73 -0.65 2.41
N GLU A 111 -8.99 -0.36 2.66
CA GLU A 111 -9.49 1.02 2.56
C GLU A 111 -8.83 1.91 3.62
N PRO A 112 -8.23 3.03 3.22
CA PRO A 112 -7.61 3.95 4.17
C PRO A 112 -8.66 4.75 4.94
N PHE A 113 -8.43 4.97 6.23
CA PHE A 113 -9.20 5.93 7.02
C PHE A 113 -8.87 7.36 6.59
N SER A 114 -9.88 8.22 6.54
CA SER A 114 -9.64 9.64 6.31
C SER A 114 -9.10 10.30 7.58
N SER A 115 -7.92 10.87 7.52
CA SER A 115 -7.33 11.63 8.64
C SER A 115 -7.97 13.00 8.86
N SER A 116 -8.86 13.41 7.95
CA SER A 116 -9.46 14.77 7.97
C SER A 116 -10.87 14.80 8.56
N THR A 117 -11.45 13.66 8.89
CA THR A 117 -12.82 13.57 9.39
C THR A 117 -12.87 13.39 10.91
N ASN A 118 -13.85 14.07 11.53
CA ASN A 118 -14.15 13.87 12.94
C ASN A 118 -14.57 12.44 13.26
N HIS A 119 -15.30 11.79 12.35
CA HIS A 119 -15.74 10.40 12.52
C HIS A 119 -14.55 9.45 12.75
N THR A 120 -13.52 9.52 11.90
CA THR A 120 -12.33 8.68 12.06
C THR A 120 -11.65 8.93 13.41
N PHE A 121 -11.52 10.19 13.81
CA PHE A 121 -10.85 10.54 15.06
C PHE A 121 -11.61 10.04 16.29
N PHE A 122 -12.89 10.32 16.39
CA PHE A 122 -13.68 9.94 17.58
C PHE A 122 -13.95 8.43 17.69
N HIS A 123 -13.93 7.72 16.56
CA HIS A 123 -14.14 6.27 16.54
C HIS A 123 -12.84 5.47 16.33
N LEU A 124 -11.68 6.10 16.48
CA LEU A 124 -10.38 5.47 16.18
C LEU A 124 -10.19 4.16 16.96
N ALA A 125 -10.42 4.17 18.26
CA ALA A 125 -10.29 2.96 19.11
C ALA A 125 -11.22 1.83 18.66
N PHE A 126 -12.45 2.17 18.27
CA PHE A 126 -13.40 1.19 17.74
C PHE A 126 -12.95 0.62 16.40
N HIS A 127 -12.44 1.46 15.49
CA HIS A 127 -11.91 1.01 14.22
C HIS A 127 -10.68 0.11 14.39
N LEU A 128 -9.74 0.50 15.24
CA LEU A 128 -8.56 -0.32 15.54
C LEU A 128 -8.96 -1.66 16.19
N GLY A 129 -9.91 -1.66 17.14
CA GLY A 129 -10.42 -2.88 17.74
C GLY A 129 -11.05 -3.85 16.73
N LYS A 130 -11.82 -3.32 15.76
CA LYS A 130 -12.36 -4.14 14.66
C LYS A 130 -11.26 -4.73 13.80
N LEU A 131 -10.25 -3.94 13.44
CA LEU A 131 -9.12 -4.43 12.64
C LEU A 131 -8.36 -5.53 13.36
N LEU A 132 -8.10 -5.38 14.66
CA LEU A 132 -7.44 -6.41 15.47
C LEU A 132 -8.23 -7.72 15.49
N GLN A 133 -9.57 -7.65 15.55
CA GLN A 133 -10.42 -8.84 15.48
C GLN A 133 -10.40 -9.51 14.11
N GLN A 134 -10.27 -8.72 13.04
CA GLN A 134 -10.25 -9.25 11.66
C GLN A 134 -8.90 -9.86 11.30
N ASP A 135 -7.81 -9.24 11.71
CA ASP A 135 -6.46 -9.59 11.25
C ASP A 135 -5.83 -10.71 12.08
N SER A 136 -6.35 -10.98 13.28
CA SER A 136 -5.90 -12.06 14.18
C SER A 136 -4.45 -11.95 14.70
N SER A 137 -3.59 -11.10 14.11
CA SER A 137 -2.19 -10.94 14.51
C SER A 137 -1.69 -9.49 14.34
N HIS A 138 -0.89 -9.22 13.33
CA HIS A 138 -0.28 -7.91 13.09
C HIS A 138 -1.21 -7.01 12.28
N THR A 139 -1.91 -6.10 12.95
CA THR A 139 -2.86 -5.18 12.33
C THR A 139 -2.18 -3.91 11.87
N LEU A 140 -2.49 -3.46 10.65
CA LEU A 140 -2.10 -2.16 10.12
C LEU A 140 -3.32 -1.28 9.87
N ALA A 141 -3.37 -0.13 10.52
CA ALA A 141 -4.28 0.94 10.20
C ALA A 141 -3.62 1.91 9.20
N PHE A 142 -4.27 2.13 8.09
CA PHE A 142 -3.77 3.01 7.04
C PHE A 142 -4.58 4.31 6.98
N PHE A 143 -3.91 5.46 7.02
CA PHE A 143 -4.57 6.77 7.00
C PHE A 143 -4.22 7.52 5.72
N LYS A 144 -5.26 8.03 5.05
CA LYS A 144 -5.11 8.94 3.92
C LYS A 144 -5.32 10.38 4.40
N THR A 145 -4.36 11.24 4.15
CA THR A 145 -4.52 12.69 4.33
C THR A 145 -4.65 13.39 2.99
N THR A 146 -5.63 14.28 2.89
CA THR A 146 -5.83 15.12 1.70
C THR A 146 -5.41 16.55 1.96
N SER A 147 -5.27 16.95 3.23
CA SER A 147 -4.88 18.28 3.64
C SER A 147 -4.29 18.28 5.04
N ASN A 148 -3.21 19.00 5.22
CA ASN A 148 -2.57 19.20 6.53
C ASN A 148 -3.27 20.24 7.39
N SER A 149 -4.34 20.87 6.90
CA SER A 149 -5.08 21.92 7.61
C SER A 149 -6.12 21.41 8.60
N SER A 150 -6.39 20.09 8.61
CA SER A 150 -7.35 19.51 9.55
C SER A 150 -6.80 19.44 10.97
N ILE A 151 -7.59 19.92 11.95
CA ILE A 151 -7.27 19.79 13.38
C ILE A 151 -7.14 18.30 13.79
N PHE A 152 -7.94 17.42 13.18
CA PHE A 152 -7.90 15.98 13.45
C PHE A 152 -6.60 15.32 12.97
N TYR A 153 -6.03 15.81 11.87
CA TYR A 153 -4.68 15.38 11.44
C TYR A 153 -3.63 15.68 12.51
N ASN A 154 -3.65 16.88 13.08
CA ASN A 154 -2.72 17.25 14.14
C ASN A 154 -2.90 16.41 15.41
N TYR A 155 -4.13 16.01 15.74
CA TYR A 155 -4.39 15.10 16.85
C TYR A 155 -3.89 13.68 16.58
N LEU A 156 -4.01 13.19 15.34
CA LEU A 156 -3.42 11.90 14.94
C LEU A 156 -1.89 11.92 15.05
N LEU A 157 -1.24 13.00 14.66
CA LEU A 157 0.21 13.16 14.86
C LEU A 157 0.59 13.11 16.33
N LYS A 158 -0.20 13.73 17.21
CA LYS A 158 0.02 13.67 18.67
C LYS A 158 -0.20 12.25 19.23
N ALA A 159 -1.03 11.43 18.59
CA ALA A 159 -1.24 10.04 19.00
C ALA A 159 0.05 9.22 18.94
N ASN A 160 1.07 9.66 18.20
CA ASN A 160 2.38 9.02 18.20
C ASN A 160 3.04 8.99 19.60
N SER A 161 2.76 9.96 20.45
CA SER A 161 3.22 9.94 21.85
C SER A 161 2.59 8.81 22.68
N LEU A 162 1.50 8.22 22.19
CA LEU A 162 0.78 7.10 22.78
C LEU A 162 1.09 5.77 22.06
N ALA A 163 2.18 5.70 21.31
CA ALA A 163 2.59 4.51 20.57
C ALA A 163 2.58 3.20 21.40
N PRO A 164 2.97 3.17 22.68
CA PRO A 164 2.86 1.96 23.50
C PRO A 164 1.43 1.41 23.63
N ILE A 165 0.42 2.25 23.41
CA ILE A 165 -1.00 1.88 23.47
C ILE A 165 -1.60 1.60 22.11
N PHE A 166 -1.27 2.44 21.11
CA PHE A 166 -1.89 2.41 19.78
C PHE A 166 -1.04 1.71 18.72
N GLY A 167 0.22 1.39 19.00
CA GLY A 167 1.16 0.81 18.07
C GLY A 167 2.12 1.83 17.46
N ASN A 168 3.02 1.37 16.61
CA ASN A 168 4.08 2.16 16.01
C ASN A 168 3.71 2.63 14.59
N TRP A 169 4.26 3.78 14.18
CA TRP A 169 4.23 4.19 12.78
C TRP A 169 5.29 3.41 12.00
N LEU A 170 4.88 2.76 10.92
CA LEU A 170 5.74 1.92 10.08
C LEU A 170 5.61 2.33 8.61
N THR A 171 6.67 2.11 7.85
CA THR A 171 6.60 2.11 6.39
C THR A 171 5.96 0.80 5.91
N MET A 172 5.41 0.82 4.69
CA MET A 172 4.79 -0.37 4.12
C MET A 172 5.80 -1.52 3.93
N SER A 173 7.02 -1.20 3.52
CA SER A 173 8.10 -2.19 3.39
C SER A 173 8.42 -2.88 4.72
N ASN A 174 8.49 -2.10 5.80
CA ASN A 174 8.77 -2.66 7.14
C ASN A 174 7.61 -3.54 7.61
N TYR A 175 6.37 -3.08 7.46
CA TYR A 175 5.20 -3.87 7.80
C TYR A 175 5.18 -5.21 7.05
N LEU A 176 5.32 -5.18 5.72
CA LEU A 176 5.33 -6.39 4.90
C LEU A 176 6.56 -7.29 5.12
N HIS A 177 7.60 -6.81 5.80
CA HIS A 177 8.72 -7.63 6.22
C HIS A 177 8.44 -8.36 7.53
N GLU A 178 7.68 -7.75 8.43
CA GLU A 178 7.34 -8.31 9.74
C GLU A 178 6.18 -9.33 9.66
N VAL A 179 5.31 -9.18 8.67
CA VAL A 179 4.16 -10.08 8.47
C VAL A 179 4.58 -11.26 7.60
N TYR A 180 4.43 -12.47 8.14
CA TYR A 180 4.78 -13.70 7.42
C TYR A 180 3.65 -14.16 6.48
N PRO A 181 3.92 -14.36 5.19
CA PRO A 181 2.90 -14.84 4.23
C PRO A 181 2.31 -16.22 4.58
N SER A 182 3.01 -17.01 5.39
CA SER A 182 2.56 -18.35 5.81
C SER A 182 1.33 -18.33 6.73
N GLU A 183 0.98 -17.18 7.28
CA GLU A 183 -0.22 -17.02 8.12
C GLU A 183 -1.49 -16.77 7.28
N TYR A 184 -1.37 -16.57 5.97
CA TYR A 184 -2.49 -16.22 5.10
C TYR A 184 -2.95 -17.39 4.22
N PRO A 185 -4.24 -17.68 4.18
CA PRO A 185 -4.77 -18.76 3.36
C PRO A 185 -4.64 -18.43 1.88
N GLY A 186 -3.80 -19.18 1.19
CA GLY A 186 -3.77 -19.43 -0.24
C GLY A 186 -3.80 -18.24 -1.23
N PRO A 187 -3.43 -18.49 -2.47
CA PRO A 187 -3.47 -17.46 -3.51
C PRO A 187 -4.90 -17.12 -3.92
N ILE A 188 -5.19 -15.84 -4.11
CA ILE A 188 -6.40 -15.39 -4.79
C ILE A 188 -6.08 -15.29 -6.28
N SER A 189 -6.70 -16.12 -7.09
CA SER A 189 -6.80 -15.90 -8.52
C SER A 189 -8.01 -14.99 -8.79
N GLN A 190 -7.85 -13.96 -9.58
CA GLN A 190 -8.97 -13.27 -10.21
C GLN A 190 -9.27 -14.05 -11.48
N ASP A 191 -10.35 -14.81 -11.48
CA ASP A 191 -10.95 -15.38 -12.68
C ASP A 191 -11.73 -14.32 -13.43
#